data_30929dd0a6cc8ba9d85b56a5f092c8d2
#
_entry.id   30929dd0a6cc8ba9d85b56a5f092c8d2
#
_cell.length_a   1.000
_cell.length_b   1.000
_cell.length_c   1.000
_cell.angle_alpha   90.00
_cell.angle_beta   90.00
_cell.angle_gamma   90.00
#
_symmetry.space_group_name_H-M   'P 1'
#
loop_
_entity.id
_entity.type
_entity.pdbx_description
1 polymer ?
#
loop_
_entity_poly.entity_id
_entity_poly.type
_entity_poly.pdbx_seq_one_letter_code
_entity_poly.pdbx_strand_id
1 'polypeptide(L)'
;CFWGEKPKKRVFEKYGREQLSFDLVGRVHLDLLELYRKYTYEERHSFRLDAIGEHELGEKKTIYEGSLDNLYKNDFGLFIEYNRQDTALLAKLEKKLKFIELANEIAHQNTVLLQTTMGAVAVTEQAIVNETHRRGMIVPGRKYKKEGEENQPAAGAYVATPQKGIHDWIGSIDINSLYPSVIRALNMGPETIVGQIRPVITSAEINRAKHAKKSFAAAWDSQFGSWEYQAVMNKEKGTEIIVDWEDKTSVRMSAAQLYDIIFEGNNKWMLSANGTI
;
A
#
# COMPACT_ATOMS: atom_id res chain seq x y z
N CYS A 1 -15.54 -28.46 -18.37
CA CYS A 1 -15.28 -28.24 -16.92
C CYS A 1 -15.43 -29.55 -16.16
N PHE A 2 -14.56 -29.81 -15.19
CA PHE A 2 -14.49 -31.06 -14.42
C PHE A 2 -15.80 -31.36 -13.65
N TRP A 3 -16.56 -30.30 -13.32
CA TRP A 3 -17.81 -30.38 -12.54
C TRP A 3 -19.07 -30.08 -13.37
N GLY A 4 -18.99 -30.07 -14.69
CA GLY A 4 -20.12 -29.72 -15.54
C GLY A 4 -20.51 -28.24 -15.57
N GLU A 5 -19.86 -27.40 -14.77
CA GLU A 5 -20.12 -25.97 -14.73
C GLU A 5 -19.42 -25.22 -15.87
N LYS A 6 -20.12 -24.23 -16.44
CA LYS A 6 -19.56 -23.38 -17.48
C LYS A 6 -18.56 -22.39 -16.86
N PRO A 7 -17.46 -22.07 -17.56
CA PRO A 7 -16.56 -21.00 -17.15
C PRO A 7 -17.32 -19.67 -17.00
N LYS A 8 -17.03 -18.93 -15.93
CA LYS A 8 -17.59 -17.59 -15.73
C LYS A 8 -16.79 -16.58 -16.53
N LYS A 9 -17.47 -15.92 -17.47
CA LYS A 9 -16.90 -14.85 -18.27
C LYS A 9 -16.65 -13.62 -17.39
N ARG A 10 -15.44 -13.08 -17.42
CA ARG A 10 -15.03 -11.84 -16.74
C ARG A 10 -14.46 -10.88 -17.76
N VAL A 11 -15.03 -9.68 -17.83
CA VAL A 11 -14.52 -8.56 -18.63
C VAL A 11 -13.84 -7.59 -17.68
N PHE A 12 -12.64 -7.17 -17.97
CA PHE A 12 -11.90 -6.17 -17.20
C PHE A 12 -11.07 -5.30 -18.13
N GLU A 13 -10.84 -4.07 -17.71
CA GLU A 13 -10.00 -3.14 -18.43
C GLU A 13 -8.55 -3.24 -17.94
N LYS A 14 -7.61 -3.43 -18.86
CA LYS A 14 -6.18 -3.42 -18.58
C LYS A 14 -5.46 -2.60 -19.66
N TYR A 15 -4.73 -1.57 -19.24
CA TYR A 15 -4.03 -0.65 -20.14
C TYR A 15 -4.94 0.04 -21.17
N GLY A 16 -6.15 0.47 -20.76
CA GLY A 16 -7.11 1.15 -21.63
C GLY A 16 -7.76 0.26 -22.68
N ARG A 17 -7.68 -1.08 -22.53
CA ARG A 17 -8.30 -2.07 -23.41
C ARG A 17 -9.12 -3.05 -22.63
N GLU A 18 -10.32 -3.34 -23.12
CA GLU A 18 -11.14 -4.43 -22.59
C GLU A 18 -10.43 -5.76 -22.85
N GLN A 19 -10.29 -6.53 -21.79
CA GLN A 19 -9.77 -7.90 -21.85
C GLN A 19 -10.81 -8.88 -21.35
N LEU A 20 -10.85 -10.03 -21.98
CA LEU A 20 -11.74 -11.11 -21.65
C LEU A 20 -10.97 -12.22 -20.95
N SER A 21 -11.43 -12.60 -19.77
CA SER A 21 -10.93 -13.75 -19.05
C SER A 21 -12.06 -14.70 -18.70
N PHE A 22 -11.73 -15.96 -18.42
CA PHE A 22 -12.67 -16.97 -17.99
C PHE A 22 -12.20 -17.59 -16.68
N ASP A 23 -13.02 -17.45 -15.65
CA ASP A 23 -12.75 -18.10 -14.37
C ASP A 23 -13.25 -19.55 -14.42
N LEU A 24 -12.35 -20.49 -14.22
CA LEU A 24 -12.63 -21.92 -14.21
C LEU A 24 -13.01 -22.35 -12.80
N VAL A 25 -14.21 -22.89 -12.62
CA VAL A 25 -14.64 -23.40 -11.32
C VAL A 25 -13.79 -24.60 -10.89
N GLY A 26 -13.28 -24.55 -9.67
CA GLY A 26 -12.46 -25.60 -9.09
C GLY A 26 -11.02 -25.69 -9.63
N ARG A 27 -10.59 -24.70 -10.40
CA ARG A 27 -9.20 -24.60 -10.89
C ARG A 27 -8.68 -23.18 -10.75
N VAL A 28 -7.41 -23.05 -10.40
CA VAL A 28 -6.72 -21.78 -10.36
C VAL A 28 -5.86 -21.64 -11.61
N HIS A 29 -6.00 -20.50 -12.28
CA HIS A 29 -5.15 -20.12 -13.40
C HIS A 29 -4.11 -19.12 -12.91
N LEU A 30 -2.83 -19.46 -13.00
CA LEU A 30 -1.70 -18.59 -12.72
C LEU A 30 -0.88 -18.46 -14.01
N ASP A 31 -0.65 -17.23 -14.44
CA ASP A 31 0.22 -16.93 -15.57
C ASP A 31 1.66 -16.78 -15.07
N LEU A 32 2.56 -17.61 -15.60
CA LEU A 32 3.97 -17.57 -15.19
C LEU A 32 4.64 -16.23 -15.52
N LEU A 33 4.21 -15.55 -16.57
CA LEU A 33 4.69 -14.21 -16.89
C LEU A 33 4.32 -13.19 -15.82
N GLU A 34 3.07 -13.24 -15.34
CA GLU A 34 2.61 -12.35 -14.27
C GLU A 34 3.32 -12.68 -12.93
N LEU A 35 3.54 -13.96 -12.63
CA LEU A 35 4.33 -14.40 -11.47
C LEU A 35 5.77 -13.89 -11.57
N TYR A 36 6.39 -14.03 -12.74
CA TYR A 36 7.74 -13.56 -12.98
C TYR A 36 7.86 -12.05 -12.75
N ARG A 37 6.95 -11.26 -13.32
CA ARG A 37 6.92 -9.81 -13.13
C ARG A 37 6.71 -9.40 -11.67
N LYS A 38 5.93 -10.18 -10.94
CA LYS A 38 5.61 -9.88 -9.55
C LYS A 38 6.75 -10.20 -8.59
N TYR A 39 7.42 -11.33 -8.79
CA TYR A 39 8.41 -11.84 -7.85
C TYR A 39 9.86 -11.61 -8.26
N THR A 40 10.09 -11.03 -9.45
CA THR A 40 11.43 -10.60 -9.90
C THR A 40 11.55 -9.09 -9.78
N TYR A 41 12.53 -8.62 -9.00
CA TYR A 41 12.74 -7.20 -8.76
C TYR A 41 13.69 -6.54 -9.76
N GLU A 42 14.32 -7.32 -10.62
CA GLU A 42 15.24 -6.81 -11.62
C GLU A 42 14.49 -6.40 -12.89
N GLU A 43 14.82 -5.25 -13.43
CA GLU A 43 14.31 -4.83 -14.73
C GLU A 43 14.89 -5.70 -15.83
N ARG A 44 14.03 -6.12 -16.76
CA ARG A 44 14.39 -6.93 -17.94
C ARG A 44 14.12 -6.13 -19.20
N HIS A 45 15.00 -6.23 -20.15
CA HIS A 45 14.82 -5.63 -21.47
C HIS A 45 13.59 -6.21 -22.20
N SER A 46 13.26 -7.46 -21.93
CA SER A 46 12.11 -8.14 -22.52
C SER A 46 11.58 -9.22 -21.59
N PHE A 47 10.25 -9.32 -21.52
CA PHE A 47 9.54 -10.40 -20.82
C PHE A 47 9.03 -11.49 -21.75
N ARG A 48 9.56 -11.58 -22.97
CA ARG A 48 9.25 -12.68 -23.87
C ARG A 48 9.89 -13.98 -23.36
N LEU A 49 9.21 -15.10 -23.57
CA LEU A 49 9.67 -16.41 -23.09
C LEU A 49 11.10 -16.75 -23.55
N ASP A 50 11.45 -16.33 -24.77
CA ASP A 50 12.78 -16.51 -25.33
C ASP A 50 13.87 -15.78 -24.53
N ALA A 51 13.62 -14.49 -24.23
CA ALA A 51 14.54 -13.67 -23.46
C ALA A 51 14.69 -14.13 -22.01
N ILE A 52 13.57 -14.52 -21.38
CA ILE A 52 13.56 -15.06 -20.02
C ILE A 52 14.23 -16.44 -20.00
N GLY A 53 13.94 -17.32 -20.98
CA GLY A 53 14.56 -18.63 -21.11
C GLY A 53 16.08 -18.54 -21.25
N GLU A 54 16.57 -17.64 -22.09
CA GLU A 54 18.00 -17.39 -22.25
C GLU A 54 18.64 -16.88 -20.95
N HIS A 55 18.02 -15.90 -20.31
CA HIS A 55 18.55 -15.32 -19.08
C HIS A 55 18.57 -16.31 -17.90
N GLU A 56 17.46 -17.01 -17.69
CA GLU A 56 17.31 -17.89 -16.53
C GLU A 56 17.90 -19.29 -16.76
N LEU A 57 17.80 -19.83 -17.94
CA LEU A 57 18.15 -21.21 -18.23
C LEU A 57 19.35 -21.35 -19.20
N GLY A 58 19.72 -20.27 -19.90
CA GLY A 58 20.66 -20.36 -21.02
C GLY A 58 20.08 -21.04 -22.27
N GLU A 59 18.76 -21.24 -22.30
CA GLU A 59 18.05 -21.92 -23.37
C GLU A 59 17.12 -20.96 -24.13
N LYS A 60 17.01 -21.14 -25.43
CA LYS A 60 16.16 -20.35 -26.33
C LYS A 60 15.04 -21.19 -26.92
N LYS A 61 14.07 -20.50 -27.50
CA LYS A 61 13.04 -21.11 -28.33
C LYS A 61 13.66 -21.72 -29.60
N THR A 62 12.96 -22.69 -30.17
CA THR A 62 13.26 -23.19 -31.50
C THR A 62 13.10 -22.08 -32.54
N ILE A 63 14.12 -21.86 -33.37
CA ILE A 63 14.10 -20.82 -34.39
C ILE A 63 13.37 -21.37 -35.63
N TYR A 64 12.47 -20.59 -36.18
CA TYR A 64 11.77 -20.86 -37.41
C TYR A 64 11.61 -19.60 -38.25
N GLU A 65 11.43 -19.76 -39.56
CA GLU A 65 11.24 -18.64 -40.49
C GLU A 65 9.76 -18.45 -40.84
N GLY A 66 9.32 -17.21 -40.95
CA GLY A 66 7.97 -16.84 -41.34
C GLY A 66 6.95 -16.80 -40.19
N SER A 67 5.70 -17.14 -40.47
CA SER A 67 4.60 -17.16 -39.49
C SER A 67 4.34 -18.57 -38.97
N LEU A 68 3.69 -18.65 -37.76
CA LEU A 68 3.28 -19.96 -37.22
C LEU A 68 2.32 -20.70 -38.13
N ASP A 69 1.47 -19.99 -38.86
CA ASP A 69 0.55 -20.58 -39.85
C ASP A 69 1.31 -21.23 -41.02
N ASN A 70 2.39 -20.58 -41.47
CA ASN A 70 3.27 -21.16 -42.52
C ASN A 70 4.02 -22.37 -42.00
N LEU A 71 4.53 -22.30 -40.77
CA LEU A 71 5.22 -23.43 -40.13
C LEU A 71 4.28 -24.62 -39.99
N TYR A 72 3.04 -24.40 -39.51
CA TYR A 72 2.04 -25.45 -39.40
C TYR A 72 1.72 -26.16 -40.74
N LYS A 73 1.64 -25.38 -41.85
CA LYS A 73 1.29 -25.90 -43.17
C LYS A 73 2.46 -26.55 -43.88
N ASN A 74 3.68 -26.02 -43.71
CA ASN A 74 4.83 -26.43 -44.53
C ASN A 74 5.77 -27.40 -43.80
N ASP A 75 5.88 -27.28 -42.46
CA ASP A 75 6.71 -28.14 -41.62
C ASP A 75 6.03 -28.43 -40.29
N PHE A 76 5.09 -29.34 -40.32
CA PHE A 76 4.33 -29.76 -39.14
C PHE A 76 5.22 -30.41 -38.08
N GLY A 77 6.32 -31.07 -38.47
CA GLY A 77 7.30 -31.68 -37.57
C GLY A 77 7.95 -30.61 -36.70
N LEU A 78 8.50 -29.59 -37.32
CA LEU A 78 9.13 -28.44 -36.62
C LEU A 78 8.12 -27.65 -35.80
N PHE A 79 6.86 -27.51 -36.26
CA PHE A 79 5.80 -26.88 -35.49
C PHE A 79 5.52 -27.61 -34.16
N ILE A 80 5.50 -28.95 -34.18
CA ILE A 80 5.33 -29.75 -32.95
C ILE A 80 6.53 -29.59 -32.02
N GLU A 81 7.73 -29.61 -32.57
CA GLU A 81 8.96 -29.42 -31.79
C GLU A 81 9.02 -28.02 -31.16
N TYR A 82 8.66 -26.97 -31.90
CA TYR A 82 8.53 -25.62 -31.38
C TYR A 82 7.59 -25.55 -30.20
N ASN A 83 6.38 -26.12 -30.33
CA ASN A 83 5.35 -26.11 -29.26
C ASN A 83 5.84 -26.89 -28.01
N ARG A 84 6.50 -28.02 -28.25
CA ARG A 84 7.10 -28.87 -27.22
C ARG A 84 8.21 -28.13 -26.46
N GLN A 85 9.08 -27.41 -27.18
CA GLN A 85 10.14 -26.61 -26.56
C GLN A 85 9.56 -25.44 -25.71
N ASP A 86 8.56 -24.71 -26.22
CA ASP A 86 7.89 -23.64 -25.47
C ASP A 86 7.31 -24.16 -24.16
N THR A 87 6.65 -25.31 -24.19
CA THR A 87 6.07 -25.94 -23.00
C THR A 87 7.15 -26.42 -22.03
N ALA A 88 8.24 -27.00 -22.56
CA ALA A 88 9.37 -27.48 -21.77
C ALA A 88 10.11 -26.32 -21.07
N LEU A 89 10.25 -25.16 -21.72
CA LEU A 89 10.86 -23.98 -21.13
C LEU A 89 10.05 -23.49 -19.92
N LEU A 90 8.71 -23.46 -20.01
CA LEU A 90 7.86 -23.09 -18.87
C LEU A 90 8.04 -24.02 -17.68
N ALA A 91 8.08 -25.33 -17.92
CA ALA A 91 8.29 -26.32 -16.87
C ALA A 91 9.68 -26.20 -16.22
N LYS A 92 10.72 -25.93 -17.01
CA LYS A 92 12.09 -25.72 -16.53
C LYS A 92 12.22 -24.42 -15.73
N LEU A 93 11.56 -23.34 -16.19
CA LEU A 93 11.51 -22.07 -15.49
C LEU A 93 10.86 -22.22 -14.11
N GLU A 94 9.70 -22.88 -14.05
CA GLU A 94 9.03 -23.10 -12.77
C GLU A 94 9.86 -23.98 -11.83
N LYS A 95 10.51 -25.02 -12.35
CA LYS A 95 11.40 -25.87 -11.54
C LYS A 95 12.58 -25.09 -10.94
N LYS A 96 13.09 -24.08 -11.65
CA LYS A 96 14.19 -23.22 -11.17
C LYS A 96 13.70 -22.13 -10.24
N LEU A 97 12.64 -21.41 -10.62
CA LEU A 97 12.19 -20.20 -9.97
C LEU A 97 11.23 -20.46 -8.80
N LYS A 98 10.48 -21.56 -8.86
CA LYS A 98 9.55 -22.01 -7.80
C LYS A 98 8.48 -20.96 -7.44
N PHE A 99 8.02 -20.18 -8.39
CA PHE A 99 7.06 -19.11 -8.14
C PHE A 99 5.66 -19.63 -7.76
N ILE A 100 5.27 -20.81 -8.23
CA ILE A 100 4.03 -21.47 -7.81
C ILE A 100 4.15 -21.92 -6.36
N GLU A 101 5.30 -22.50 -5.97
CA GLU A 101 5.57 -22.87 -4.57
C GLU A 101 5.51 -21.61 -3.68
N LEU A 102 6.18 -20.53 -4.08
CA LEU A 102 6.16 -19.25 -3.35
C LEU A 102 4.74 -18.69 -3.21
N ALA A 103 3.96 -18.68 -4.29
CA ALA A 103 2.57 -18.23 -4.24
C ALA A 103 1.74 -19.11 -3.29
N ASN A 104 1.98 -20.42 -3.26
CA ASN A 104 1.32 -21.34 -2.37
C ASN A 104 1.67 -21.08 -0.89
N GLU A 105 2.95 -20.84 -0.58
CA GLU A 105 3.40 -20.46 0.77
C GLU A 105 2.74 -19.16 1.23
N ILE A 106 2.70 -18.13 0.37
CA ILE A 106 2.02 -16.87 0.66
C ILE A 106 0.53 -17.10 0.94
N ALA A 107 -0.13 -17.95 0.14
CA ALA A 107 -1.54 -18.28 0.32
C ALA A 107 -1.80 -18.94 1.67
N HIS A 108 -0.97 -19.90 2.05
CA HIS A 108 -1.08 -20.62 3.32
C HIS A 108 -0.81 -19.70 4.53
N GLN A 109 0.27 -18.96 4.52
CA GLN A 109 0.64 -18.06 5.62
C GLN A 109 -0.42 -16.99 5.89
N ASN A 110 -1.08 -16.52 4.85
CA ASN A 110 -2.07 -15.44 4.96
C ASN A 110 -3.52 -15.93 4.90
N THR A 111 -3.77 -17.25 4.81
CA THR A 111 -5.12 -17.84 4.67
C THR A 111 -5.94 -17.24 3.54
N VAL A 112 -5.32 -17.03 2.39
CA VAL A 112 -5.95 -16.53 1.18
C VAL A 112 -6.02 -17.61 0.09
N LEU A 113 -6.88 -17.41 -0.88
CA LEU A 113 -6.89 -18.28 -2.07
C LEU A 113 -5.63 -18.03 -2.91
N LEU A 114 -5.14 -19.09 -3.56
CA LEU A 114 -3.93 -19.03 -4.38
C LEU A 114 -3.97 -17.92 -5.44
N GLN A 115 -5.11 -17.73 -6.10
CA GLN A 115 -5.30 -16.63 -7.05
C GLN A 115 -5.25 -15.24 -6.41
N THR A 116 -5.59 -15.12 -5.12
CA THR A 116 -5.56 -13.85 -4.38
C THR A 116 -4.13 -13.39 -4.13
N THR A 117 -3.17 -14.31 -4.15
CA THR A 117 -1.74 -13.96 -3.93
C THR A 117 -1.20 -12.98 -4.97
N MET A 118 -1.84 -12.88 -6.13
CA MET A 118 -1.49 -11.88 -7.14
C MET A 118 -1.84 -10.43 -6.73
N GLY A 119 -2.71 -10.23 -5.74
CA GLY A 119 -3.11 -8.92 -5.21
C GLY A 119 -2.43 -8.60 -3.88
N ALA A 120 -1.39 -7.77 -3.86
CA ALA A 120 -0.67 -7.42 -2.63
C ALA A 120 -1.59 -6.83 -1.54
N VAL A 121 -2.52 -5.95 -1.92
CA VAL A 121 -3.46 -5.32 -0.99
C VAL A 121 -4.34 -6.36 -0.29
N ALA A 122 -4.92 -7.30 -1.06
CA ALA A 122 -5.79 -8.33 -0.50
C ALA A 122 -5.05 -9.30 0.44
N VAL A 123 -3.81 -9.62 0.12
CA VAL A 123 -2.94 -10.46 0.98
C VAL A 123 -2.63 -9.73 2.29
N THR A 124 -2.22 -8.47 2.20
CA THR A 124 -1.90 -7.64 3.38
C THR A 124 -3.14 -7.43 4.27
N GLU A 125 -4.28 -7.14 3.67
CA GLU A 125 -5.55 -6.99 4.40
C GLU A 125 -5.87 -8.26 5.19
N GLN A 126 -5.76 -9.44 4.55
CA GLN A 126 -6.03 -10.70 5.23
C GLN A 126 -5.00 -11.01 6.32
N ALA A 127 -3.73 -10.69 6.10
CA ALA A 127 -2.69 -10.82 7.13
C ALA A 127 -3.02 -10.01 8.38
N ILE A 128 -3.48 -8.76 8.20
CA ILE A 128 -3.92 -7.89 9.30
C ILE A 128 -5.15 -8.49 10.01
N VAL A 129 -6.14 -8.97 9.24
CA VAL A 129 -7.32 -9.64 9.82
C VAL A 129 -6.93 -10.84 10.66
N ASN A 130 -6.03 -11.69 10.17
CA ASN A 130 -5.56 -12.86 10.91
C ASN A 130 -4.87 -12.45 12.22
N GLU A 131 -4.01 -11.43 12.18
CA GLU A 131 -3.29 -10.97 13.37
C GLU A 131 -4.25 -10.33 14.39
N THR A 132 -5.22 -9.55 13.95
CA THR A 132 -6.23 -8.97 14.85
C THR A 132 -7.11 -10.04 15.51
N HIS A 133 -7.53 -11.05 14.76
CA HIS A 133 -8.26 -12.21 15.33
C HIS A 133 -7.41 -12.97 16.35
N ARG A 134 -6.12 -13.17 16.09
CA ARG A 134 -5.19 -13.81 17.02
C ARG A 134 -5.09 -13.03 18.34
N ARG A 135 -5.24 -11.72 18.28
CA ARG A 135 -5.28 -10.82 19.47
C ARG A 135 -6.67 -10.70 20.10
N GLY A 136 -7.66 -11.44 19.62
CA GLY A 136 -9.03 -11.38 20.14
C GLY A 136 -9.81 -10.14 19.72
N MET A 137 -9.33 -9.40 18.70
CA MET A 137 -9.99 -8.21 18.15
C MET A 137 -10.75 -8.56 16.87
N ILE A 138 -11.84 -7.82 16.62
CA ILE A 138 -12.65 -7.97 15.42
C ILE A 138 -12.46 -6.76 14.53
N VAL A 139 -12.06 -6.99 13.28
CA VAL A 139 -11.96 -5.93 12.28
C VAL A 139 -13.38 -5.53 11.85
N PRO A 140 -13.72 -4.23 11.86
CA PRO A 140 -15.03 -3.78 11.39
C PRO A 140 -15.21 -4.08 9.89
N GLY A 141 -16.45 -4.42 9.51
CA GLY A 141 -16.80 -4.67 8.12
C GLY A 141 -16.58 -3.43 7.24
N ARG A 142 -16.34 -3.65 5.96
CA ARG A 142 -16.23 -2.55 4.98
C ARG A 142 -17.51 -1.75 4.94
N LYS A 143 -17.41 -0.43 5.06
CA LYS A 143 -18.54 0.47 4.82
C LYS A 143 -18.77 0.53 3.31
N TYR A 144 -19.89 0.03 2.86
CA TYR A 144 -20.36 0.27 1.50
C TYR A 144 -20.94 1.69 1.43
N LYS A 145 -20.60 2.42 0.39
CA LYS A 145 -21.19 3.74 0.14
C LYS A 145 -22.68 3.61 -0.07
N LYS A 146 -23.44 4.48 0.53
CA LYS A 146 -24.86 4.64 0.20
C LYS A 146 -24.97 5.34 -1.16
N GLU A 147 -25.95 4.96 -1.97
CA GLU A 147 -26.28 5.69 -3.20
C GLU A 147 -26.50 7.17 -2.86
N GLY A 148 -25.76 8.07 -3.52
CA GLY A 148 -25.82 9.52 -3.28
C GLY A 148 -24.75 10.12 -2.35
N GLU A 149 -23.89 9.31 -1.72
CA GLU A 149 -22.71 9.85 -1.03
C GLU A 149 -21.63 10.25 -2.04
N GLU A 150 -21.42 11.56 -2.20
CA GLU A 150 -20.31 12.08 -2.99
C GLU A 150 -18.96 11.68 -2.36
N ASN A 151 -18.06 11.22 -3.22
CA ASN A 151 -16.66 11.04 -2.85
C ASN A 151 -16.06 12.43 -2.59
N GLN A 152 -15.86 12.79 -1.34
CA GLN A 152 -14.88 13.82 -1.05
C GLN A 152 -13.49 13.14 -1.10
N PRO A 153 -12.72 13.32 -2.18
CA PRO A 153 -11.37 12.79 -2.23
C PRO A 153 -10.56 13.44 -1.10
N ALA A 154 -9.83 12.64 -0.35
CA ALA A 154 -8.86 13.18 0.58
C ALA A 154 -7.90 14.10 -0.18
N ALA A 155 -7.58 15.26 0.41
CA ALA A 155 -6.60 16.16 -0.19
C ALA A 155 -5.29 15.40 -0.41
N GLY A 156 -4.82 15.40 -1.66
CA GLY A 156 -3.54 14.78 -2.00
C GLY A 156 -2.36 15.57 -1.43
N ALA A 157 -1.19 14.94 -1.44
CA ALA A 157 0.06 15.61 -1.07
C ALA A 157 0.38 16.75 -2.05
N TYR A 158 1.09 17.76 -1.55
CA TYR A 158 1.62 18.81 -2.43
C TYR A 158 2.69 18.22 -3.36
N VAL A 159 2.52 18.44 -4.65
CA VAL A 159 3.50 18.11 -5.67
C VAL A 159 3.94 19.40 -6.34
N ALA A 160 5.22 19.73 -6.21
CA ALA A 160 5.77 20.92 -6.86
C ALA A 160 5.72 20.77 -8.39
N THR A 161 5.40 21.87 -9.08
CA THR A 161 5.45 21.91 -10.54
C THR A 161 6.92 21.83 -10.98
N PRO A 162 7.30 20.84 -11.82
CA PRO A 162 8.68 20.71 -12.26
C PRO A 162 9.08 21.90 -13.14
N GLN A 163 10.29 22.42 -12.90
CA GLN A 163 10.89 23.43 -13.76
C GLN A 163 11.40 22.75 -15.04
N LYS A 164 10.85 23.10 -16.18
CA LYS A 164 11.25 22.55 -17.48
C LYS A 164 12.59 23.14 -17.91
N GLY A 165 13.49 22.31 -18.43
CA GLY A 165 14.77 22.74 -18.94
C GLY A 165 15.87 21.73 -18.71
N ILE A 166 17.07 22.08 -19.13
CA ILE A 166 18.31 21.37 -18.80
C ILE A 166 18.90 22.09 -17.57
N HIS A 167 19.20 21.33 -16.55
CA HIS A 167 19.74 21.85 -15.30
C HIS A 167 21.10 21.19 -15.03
N ASP A 168 22.11 21.99 -14.69
CA ASP A 168 23.41 21.51 -14.30
C ASP A 168 23.47 21.31 -12.77
N TRP A 169 24.31 20.37 -12.33
CA TRP A 169 24.59 20.14 -10.90
C TRP A 169 23.37 19.80 -10.05
N ILE A 170 22.55 18.85 -10.53
CA ILE A 170 21.38 18.41 -9.79
C ILE A 170 21.78 17.42 -8.72
N GLY A 171 21.40 17.70 -7.45
CA GLY A 171 21.45 16.77 -6.34
C GLY A 171 20.04 16.25 -6.01
N SER A 172 19.92 14.96 -5.75
CA SER A 172 18.67 14.34 -5.29
C SER A 172 18.87 13.76 -3.90
N ILE A 173 17.93 14.07 -3.00
CA ILE A 173 17.89 13.49 -1.66
C ILE A 173 16.53 12.81 -1.50
N ASP A 174 16.54 11.55 -1.14
CA ASP A 174 15.34 10.78 -0.79
C ASP A 174 15.26 10.56 0.70
N ILE A 175 14.06 10.73 1.27
CA ILE A 175 13.83 10.50 2.70
C ILE A 175 13.50 9.03 2.91
N ASN A 176 14.40 8.33 3.57
CA ASN A 176 14.26 6.92 3.84
C ASN A 176 13.03 6.63 4.71
N SER A 177 12.14 5.77 4.23
CA SER A 177 10.92 5.38 4.95
C SER A 177 10.06 6.58 5.42
N LEU A 178 9.82 7.56 4.54
CA LEU A 178 9.11 8.81 4.89
C LEU A 178 7.81 8.58 5.66
N TYR A 179 6.87 7.82 5.10
CA TYR A 179 5.57 7.56 5.74
C TYR A 179 5.69 6.87 7.11
N PRO A 180 6.42 5.75 7.26
CA PRO A 180 6.62 5.13 8.56
C PRO A 180 7.27 6.04 9.59
N SER A 181 8.22 6.88 9.17
CA SER A 181 8.90 7.83 10.05
C SER A 181 7.95 8.93 10.55
N VAL A 182 7.11 9.47 9.66
CA VAL A 182 6.09 10.48 10.02
C VAL A 182 5.03 9.89 10.94
N ILE A 183 4.53 8.70 10.65
CA ILE A 183 3.54 8.01 11.49
C ILE A 183 4.07 7.83 12.92
N ARG A 184 5.33 7.42 13.06
CA ARG A 184 5.96 7.27 14.37
C ARG A 184 6.22 8.60 15.06
N ALA A 185 6.74 9.59 14.32
CA ALA A 185 7.08 10.90 14.89
C ALA A 185 5.86 11.68 15.37
N LEU A 186 4.73 11.51 14.70
CA LEU A 186 3.47 12.17 15.02
C LEU A 186 2.50 11.31 15.84
N ASN A 187 2.88 10.09 16.20
CA ASN A 187 2.04 9.12 16.92
C ASN A 187 0.64 8.98 16.27
N MET A 188 0.61 8.63 14.99
CA MET A 188 -0.63 8.57 14.21
C MET A 188 -1.37 7.22 14.31
N GLY A 189 -0.86 6.27 15.07
CA GLY A 189 -1.47 4.97 15.28
C GLY A 189 -2.65 5.08 16.26
N PRO A 190 -3.88 4.69 15.88
CA PRO A 190 -5.05 4.79 16.75
C PRO A 190 -4.90 3.96 18.05
N GLU A 191 -4.10 2.89 18.01
CA GLU A 191 -3.84 2.00 19.16
C GLU A 191 -2.79 2.54 20.14
N THR A 192 -2.09 3.60 19.78
CA THR A 192 -1.04 4.19 20.62
C THR A 192 -1.40 5.58 21.15
N ILE A 193 -2.51 6.16 20.70
CA ILE A 193 -2.97 7.47 21.13
C ILE A 193 -3.68 7.33 22.47
N VAL A 194 -3.13 7.96 23.51
CA VAL A 194 -3.71 8.04 24.87
C VAL A 194 -4.43 9.35 25.07
N GLY A 195 -4.03 10.39 24.36
CA GLY A 195 -4.64 11.71 24.46
C GLY A 195 -4.21 12.64 23.34
N GLN A 196 -4.95 13.74 23.21
CA GLN A 196 -4.67 14.79 22.23
C GLN A 196 -4.76 16.14 22.92
N ILE A 197 -3.71 16.95 22.76
CA ILE A 197 -3.76 18.35 23.19
C ILE A 197 -4.53 19.18 22.17
N ARG A 198 -5.37 20.06 22.65
CA ARG A 198 -5.97 21.10 21.82
C ARG A 198 -5.92 22.46 22.52
N PRO A 199 -5.89 23.55 21.73
CA PRO A 199 -5.91 24.89 22.29
C PRO A 199 -7.24 25.18 23.03
N VAL A 200 -7.18 26.04 24.01
CA VAL A 200 -8.38 26.54 24.70
C VAL A 200 -9.24 27.45 23.82
N ILE A 201 -8.76 27.69 22.59
CA ILE A 201 -9.43 28.52 21.58
C ILE A 201 -10.78 27.92 21.18
N THR A 202 -11.81 28.72 21.16
CA THR A 202 -13.16 28.30 20.81
C THR A 202 -13.31 27.95 19.32
N SER A 203 -14.26 27.07 19.00
CA SER A 203 -14.59 26.72 17.60
C SER A 203 -14.89 27.96 16.73
N ALA A 204 -15.39 29.05 17.32
CA ALA A 204 -15.63 30.30 16.62
C ALA A 204 -14.34 30.99 16.16
N GLU A 205 -13.28 30.93 16.96
CA GLU A 205 -11.97 31.50 16.61
C GLU A 205 -11.25 30.66 15.54
N ILE A 206 -11.36 29.33 15.61
CA ILE A 206 -10.87 28.43 14.57
C ILE A 206 -11.55 28.73 13.23
N ASN A 207 -12.86 28.89 13.23
CA ASN A 207 -13.62 29.23 12.01
C ASN A 207 -13.25 30.64 11.50
N ARG A 208 -13.04 31.59 12.40
CA ARG A 208 -12.60 32.96 12.03
C ARG A 208 -11.20 32.94 11.38
N ALA A 209 -10.27 32.12 11.90
CA ALA A 209 -8.94 31.93 11.31
C ALA A 209 -9.00 31.28 9.93
N LYS A 210 -9.89 30.28 9.73
CA LYS A 210 -10.14 29.66 8.42
C LYS A 210 -10.69 30.66 7.40
N HIS A 211 -11.64 31.51 7.78
CA HIS A 211 -12.22 32.50 6.89
C HIS A 211 -11.26 33.66 6.57
N ALA A 212 -10.29 33.95 7.42
CA ALA A 212 -9.32 35.02 7.24
C ALA A 212 -8.21 34.70 6.22
N LYS A 213 -8.28 33.59 5.47
CA LYS A 213 -7.27 33.14 4.47
C LYS A 213 -5.82 33.23 4.99
N LYS A 214 -5.60 32.89 6.24
CA LYS A 214 -4.25 32.84 6.81
C LYS A 214 -3.41 31.78 6.06
N SER A 215 -2.09 31.94 6.10
CA SER A 215 -1.17 30.99 5.46
C SER A 215 -1.44 29.57 5.93
N PHE A 216 -1.13 28.59 5.10
CA PHE A 216 -1.28 27.16 5.43
C PHE A 216 -0.61 26.81 6.76
N ALA A 217 0.60 27.35 7.04
CA ALA A 217 1.30 27.16 8.30
C ALA A 217 0.49 27.66 9.51
N ALA A 218 -0.06 28.87 9.44
CA ALA A 218 -0.86 29.43 10.53
C ALA A 218 -2.18 28.68 10.76
N ALA A 219 -2.78 28.13 9.71
CA ALA A 219 -3.95 27.27 9.82
C ALA A 219 -3.60 25.90 10.42
N TRP A 220 -2.44 25.36 10.07
CA TRP A 220 -1.92 24.12 10.60
C TRP A 220 -1.64 24.23 12.10
N ASP A 221 -0.88 25.23 12.51
CA ASP A 221 -0.52 25.47 13.92
C ASP A 221 -1.75 25.61 14.81
N SER A 222 -2.83 26.25 14.31
CA SER A 222 -4.08 26.37 15.07
C SER A 222 -4.90 25.09 15.19
N GLN A 223 -4.62 24.07 14.40
CA GLN A 223 -5.41 22.84 14.36
C GLN A 223 -4.73 21.64 15.06
N PHE A 224 -3.41 21.64 15.17
CA PHE A 224 -2.66 20.46 15.57
C PHE A 224 -1.87 20.59 16.88
N GLY A 225 -2.12 21.63 17.66
CA GLY A 225 -1.53 21.75 18.99
C GLY A 225 0.00 21.93 19.01
N SER A 226 0.60 22.45 17.93
CA SER A 226 2.06 22.64 17.87
C SER A 226 2.57 23.73 18.79
N TRP A 227 1.77 24.77 19.02
CA TRP A 227 2.04 25.81 20.02
C TRP A 227 1.97 25.25 21.44
N GLU A 228 0.97 24.50 21.71
CA GLU A 228 0.74 23.86 22.98
C GLU A 228 1.84 22.82 23.27
N TYR A 229 2.33 22.11 22.25
CA TYR A 229 3.51 21.25 22.37
C TYR A 229 4.72 22.03 22.90
N GLN A 230 5.03 23.19 22.30
CA GLN A 230 6.16 24.01 22.76
C GLN A 230 5.96 24.54 24.16
N ALA A 231 4.76 24.99 24.49
CA ALA A 231 4.41 25.46 25.83
C ALA A 231 4.60 24.36 26.89
N VAL A 232 4.23 23.11 26.55
CA VAL A 232 4.46 21.95 27.43
C VAL A 232 5.95 21.68 27.57
N MET A 233 6.71 21.63 26.47
CA MET A 233 8.15 21.38 26.52
C MET A 233 8.92 22.47 27.30
N ASN A 234 8.42 23.71 27.27
CA ASN A 234 8.98 24.84 28.03
C ASN A 234 8.48 24.92 29.49
N LYS A 235 7.61 24.00 29.93
CA LYS A 235 6.97 24.01 31.26
C LYS A 235 6.26 25.34 31.59
N GLU A 236 5.54 25.89 30.63
CA GLU A 236 4.87 27.17 30.82
C GLU A 236 3.69 27.05 31.81
N LYS A 237 3.76 27.81 32.92
CA LYS A 237 2.73 27.81 33.95
C LYS A 237 1.50 28.63 33.55
N GLY A 238 1.67 29.62 32.69
CA GLY A 238 0.61 30.56 32.30
C GLY A 238 -0.20 30.09 31.08
N THR A 239 0.27 29.09 30.35
CA THR A 239 -0.39 28.57 29.14
C THR A 239 -1.36 27.45 29.53
N GLU A 240 -2.65 27.70 29.34
CA GLU A 240 -3.70 26.69 29.57
C GLU A 240 -3.96 25.89 28.28
N ILE A 241 -4.13 24.61 28.47
CA ILE A 241 -4.39 23.64 27.40
C ILE A 241 -5.55 22.73 27.80
N ILE A 242 -6.19 22.12 26.83
CA ILE A 242 -7.17 21.07 27.05
C ILE A 242 -6.58 19.76 26.52
N VAL A 243 -6.63 18.72 27.33
CA VAL A 243 -6.25 17.37 26.95
C VAL A 243 -7.51 16.53 26.84
N ASP A 244 -7.77 16.00 25.65
CA ASP A 244 -8.82 15.04 25.40
C ASP A 244 -8.20 13.64 25.50
N TRP A 245 -8.60 12.87 26.52
CA TRP A 245 -8.08 11.54 26.79
C TRP A 245 -8.86 10.45 26.06
N GLU A 246 -8.26 9.27 25.90
CA GLU A 246 -8.86 8.10 25.26
C GLU A 246 -10.19 7.69 25.88
N ASP A 247 -10.36 7.86 27.20
CA ASP A 247 -11.59 7.61 27.95
C ASP A 247 -12.71 8.62 27.67
N LYS A 248 -12.50 9.54 26.71
CA LYS A 248 -13.41 10.64 26.33
C LYS A 248 -13.55 11.72 27.38
N THR A 249 -12.70 11.77 28.39
CA THR A 249 -12.66 12.90 29.34
C THR A 249 -11.83 14.03 28.75
N SER A 250 -12.25 15.27 28.97
CA SER A 250 -11.51 16.47 28.58
C SER A 250 -11.11 17.21 29.83
N VAL A 251 -9.81 17.39 30.03
CA VAL A 251 -9.30 18.05 31.24
C VAL A 251 -8.56 19.33 30.84
N ARG A 252 -8.90 20.43 31.50
CA ARG A 252 -8.18 21.70 31.36
C ARG A 252 -7.08 21.79 32.41
N MET A 253 -5.85 22.04 31.96
CA MET A 253 -4.69 22.15 32.84
C MET A 253 -3.64 23.11 32.27
N SER A 254 -2.63 23.45 33.04
CA SER A 254 -1.50 24.23 32.54
C SER A 254 -0.52 23.32 31.78
N ALA A 255 0.23 23.90 30.84
CA ALA A 255 1.23 23.19 30.09
C ALA A 255 2.31 22.57 31.02
N ALA A 256 2.67 23.24 32.11
CA ALA A 256 3.59 22.70 33.11
C ALA A 256 3.03 21.45 33.81
N GLN A 257 1.74 21.45 34.17
CA GLN A 257 1.10 20.29 34.81
C GLN A 257 1.08 19.08 33.85
N LEU A 258 0.82 19.30 32.57
CA LEU A 258 0.88 18.21 31.59
C LEU A 258 2.30 17.68 31.44
N TYR A 259 3.30 18.56 31.43
CA TYR A 259 4.70 18.13 31.40
C TYR A 259 5.01 17.17 32.55
N ASP A 260 4.65 17.54 33.77
CA ASP A 260 4.91 16.73 34.96
C ASP A 260 4.19 15.38 34.88
N ILE A 261 2.97 15.34 34.36
CA ILE A 261 2.22 14.09 34.14
C ILE A 261 2.92 13.17 33.16
N ILE A 262 3.42 13.71 32.05
CA ILE A 262 4.03 12.91 30.97
C ILE A 262 5.45 12.48 31.31
N PHE A 263 6.29 13.41 31.77
CA PHE A 263 7.74 13.21 31.88
C PHE A 263 8.23 12.93 33.31
N GLU A 264 7.53 13.38 34.33
CA GLU A 264 7.89 13.14 35.74
C GLU A 264 7.01 12.06 36.39
N GLY A 265 5.90 11.66 35.71
CA GLY A 265 5.07 10.54 36.13
C GLY A 265 5.65 9.19 35.82
N ASN A 266 5.08 8.13 36.39
CA ASN A 266 5.47 6.73 36.10
C ASN A 266 4.97 6.22 34.73
N ASN A 267 4.39 7.09 33.91
CA ASN A 267 3.85 6.74 32.61
C ASN A 267 4.99 6.73 31.58
N LYS A 268 4.98 5.75 30.69
CA LYS A 268 5.90 5.70 29.54
C LYS A 268 5.29 6.43 28.33
N TRP A 269 4.69 7.58 28.58
CA TRP A 269 4.06 8.37 27.53
C TRP A 269 5.07 9.28 26.84
N MET A 270 4.77 9.62 25.60
CA MET A 270 5.53 10.56 24.79
C MET A 270 4.59 11.62 24.27
N LEU A 271 5.09 12.83 24.08
CA LEU A 271 4.35 13.92 23.45
C LEU A 271 4.94 14.17 22.06
N SER A 272 4.12 14.07 21.03
CA SER A 272 4.50 14.37 19.66
C SER A 272 4.26 15.83 19.29
N ALA A 273 4.95 16.31 18.25
CA ALA A 273 4.92 17.71 17.84
C ALA A 273 3.54 18.22 17.39
N ASN A 274 2.63 17.31 17.02
CA ASN A 274 1.22 17.62 16.71
C ASN A 274 0.30 17.59 17.96
N GLY A 275 0.86 17.46 19.15
CA GLY A 275 0.11 17.43 20.39
C GLY A 275 -0.56 16.10 20.72
N THR A 276 -0.19 15.01 20.06
CA THR A 276 -0.67 13.66 20.40
C THR A 276 0.20 13.04 21.48
N ILE A 277 -0.44 12.46 22.48
CA ILE A 277 0.21 11.77 23.60
C ILE A 277 0.13 10.27 23.38
#